data_355597f589c6eaff267c834fab6191a0
#
_entry.id   355597f589c6eaff267c834fab6191a0
#
_cell.length_a   1.000
_cell.length_b   1.000
_cell.length_c   1.000
_cell.angle_alpha   90.00
_cell.angle_beta   90.00
_cell.angle_gamma   90.00
#
_symmetry.space_group_name_H-M   'P 1'
#
loop_
_entity.id
_entity.type
_entity.pdbx_description
1 polymer ?
#
loop_
_entity_poly.entity_id
_entity_poly.type
_entity_poly.pdbx_seq_one_letter_code
_entity_poly.pdbx_strand_id
1 'polypeptide(L)'
;MNRREDMMEVDMIQIKDNQLDVQTYLSLREKVNWKKLSEEQARKALENSLITICAFQEEQPVGMARMVGDGAVICYVQDLIIIPEVQGQGIGSMLLEYMKRYAQSLIEPGTQMMLDLMCAKGRESFYEKHGFIARPTENLGPGMICYLKEKQEG
;
A
#
# COMPACT_ATOMS: atom_id res chain seq x y z
N MET A 1 9.43 -24.85 21.52
CA MET A 1 8.68 -23.79 20.89
C MET A 1 7.51 -24.39 20.14
N ASN A 2 6.35 -23.98 20.51
CA ASN A 2 5.13 -24.64 20.12
C ASN A 2 4.63 -24.03 18.78
N ARG A 3 4.63 -24.81 17.71
CA ARG A 3 4.10 -24.39 16.38
C ARG A 3 2.68 -23.81 16.46
N ARG A 4 1.96 -24.04 17.55
CA ARG A 4 0.62 -23.49 17.80
C ARG A 4 0.67 -22.02 18.24
N GLU A 5 1.72 -21.59 18.95
CA GLU A 5 1.88 -20.20 19.37
C GLU A 5 2.31 -19.31 18.19
N ASP A 6 3.21 -19.82 17.33
CA ASP A 6 3.61 -19.11 16.10
C ASP A 6 2.44 -18.98 15.11
N MET A 7 1.58 -19.99 15.01
CA MET A 7 0.38 -19.94 14.18
C MET A 7 -0.68 -18.99 14.74
N MET A 8 -0.76 -18.81 16.07
CA MET A 8 -1.72 -17.87 16.70
C MET A 8 -1.36 -16.42 16.45
N GLU A 9 -0.07 -16.05 16.38
CA GLU A 9 0.34 -14.67 16.07
C GLU A 9 -0.01 -14.28 14.63
N VAL A 10 0.15 -15.17 13.66
CA VAL A 10 -0.22 -14.93 12.25
C VAL A 10 -1.74 -14.94 12.09
N ASP A 11 -2.47 -15.82 12.81
CA ASP A 11 -3.93 -15.88 12.80
C ASP A 11 -4.59 -14.67 13.47
N MET A 12 -3.81 -13.84 14.23
CA MET A 12 -4.30 -12.65 14.91
C MET A 12 -4.30 -11.40 14.03
N ILE A 13 -3.70 -11.45 12.83
CA ILE A 13 -3.73 -10.35 11.89
C ILE A 13 -5.03 -10.41 11.08
N GLN A 14 -5.83 -9.36 11.19
CA GLN A 14 -7.06 -9.19 10.41
C GLN A 14 -6.87 -8.04 9.43
N ILE A 15 -7.21 -8.28 8.17
CA ILE A 15 -7.22 -7.24 7.13
C ILE A 15 -8.68 -6.87 6.89
N LYS A 16 -8.99 -5.57 7.05
CA LYS A 16 -10.31 -5.02 6.81
C LYS A 16 -10.24 -3.96 5.72
N ASP A 17 -11.18 -4.01 4.79
CA ASP A 17 -11.27 -3.05 3.70
C ASP A 17 -12.15 -1.85 4.07
N ASN A 18 -11.80 -0.70 3.51
CA ASN A 18 -12.56 0.56 3.60
C ASN A 18 -12.91 0.99 5.04
N GLN A 19 -12.09 0.61 6.02
CA GLN A 19 -12.24 1.01 7.42
C GLN A 19 -11.09 1.89 7.93
N LEU A 20 -10.25 2.37 7.03
CA LEU A 20 -9.14 3.26 7.38
C LEU A 20 -9.66 4.69 7.50
N ASP A 21 -9.71 5.21 8.71
CA ASP A 21 -10.10 6.60 8.94
C ASP A 21 -8.89 7.55 8.83
N VAL A 22 -9.18 8.86 8.79
CA VAL A 22 -8.17 9.90 8.63
C VAL A 22 -7.12 9.85 9.74
N GLN A 23 -7.55 9.70 10.99
CA GLN A 23 -6.63 9.72 12.13
C GLN A 23 -5.71 8.50 12.13
N THR A 24 -6.24 7.33 11.82
CA THR A 24 -5.43 6.11 11.68
C THR A 24 -4.44 6.24 10.54
N TYR A 25 -4.87 6.75 9.40
CA TYR A 25 -3.99 6.98 8.24
C TYR A 25 -2.83 7.92 8.60
N LEU A 26 -3.13 9.05 9.20
CA LEU A 26 -2.09 10.02 9.62
C LEU A 26 -1.15 9.43 10.66
N SER A 27 -1.68 8.69 11.63
CA SER A 27 -0.89 8.03 12.67
C SER A 27 0.08 7.00 12.10
N LEU A 28 -0.38 6.14 11.19
CA LEU A 28 0.47 5.13 10.56
C LEU A 28 1.58 5.77 9.73
N ARG A 29 1.29 6.85 9.02
CA ARG A 29 2.29 7.60 8.26
C ARG A 29 3.36 8.19 9.17
N GLU A 30 2.96 8.75 10.32
CA GLU A 30 3.88 9.32 11.30
C GLU A 30 4.83 8.25 11.87
N LYS A 31 4.31 7.07 12.15
CA LYS A 31 5.11 5.95 12.70
C LYS A 31 6.23 5.48 11.77
N VAL A 32 6.12 5.73 10.48
CA VAL A 32 7.17 5.41 9.50
C VAL A 32 7.88 6.67 8.98
N ASN A 33 7.69 7.80 9.64
CA ASN A 33 8.35 9.08 9.34
C ASN A 33 8.08 9.60 7.92
N TRP A 34 6.89 9.32 7.39
CA TRP A 34 6.49 9.87 6.11
C TRP A 34 6.07 11.33 6.25
N LYS A 35 6.15 12.07 5.15
CA LYS A 35 5.78 13.47 5.09
C LYS A 35 4.38 13.69 5.66
N LYS A 36 4.25 14.71 6.52
CA LYS A 36 2.98 15.07 7.14
C LYS A 36 2.00 15.60 6.09
N LEU A 37 0.79 15.10 6.14
CA LEU A 37 -0.35 15.58 5.35
C LEU A 37 -1.27 16.43 6.24
N SER A 38 -2.00 17.38 5.63
CA SER A 38 -3.10 18.00 6.32
C SER A 38 -4.27 17.00 6.47
N GLU A 39 -5.15 17.23 7.45
CA GLU A 39 -6.33 16.38 7.63
C GLU A 39 -7.24 16.41 6.38
N GLU A 40 -7.42 17.60 5.79
CA GLU A 40 -8.25 17.75 4.58
C GLU A 40 -7.62 17.01 3.40
N GLN A 41 -6.30 17.08 3.23
CA GLN A 41 -5.58 16.36 2.19
C GLN A 41 -5.73 14.85 2.39
N ALA A 42 -5.58 14.36 3.62
CA ALA A 42 -5.74 12.94 3.94
C ALA A 42 -7.17 12.46 3.70
N ARG A 43 -8.17 13.24 4.12
CA ARG A 43 -9.59 12.92 3.91
C ARG A 43 -9.91 12.79 2.42
N LYS A 44 -9.49 13.78 1.63
CA LYS A 44 -9.69 13.77 0.18
C LYS A 44 -9.01 12.58 -0.48
N ALA A 45 -7.78 12.27 -0.06
CA ALA A 45 -7.03 11.13 -0.58
C ALA A 45 -7.75 9.79 -0.31
N LEU A 46 -8.23 9.59 0.92
CA LEU A 46 -8.95 8.36 1.27
C LEU A 46 -10.27 8.24 0.51
N GLU A 47 -11.03 9.31 0.40
CA GLU A 47 -12.32 9.33 -0.33
C GLU A 47 -12.16 8.99 -1.81
N ASN A 48 -11.05 9.35 -2.41
CA ASN A 48 -10.78 9.15 -3.84
C ASN A 48 -9.91 7.93 -4.13
N SER A 49 -9.70 7.07 -3.16
CA SER A 49 -9.01 5.81 -3.35
C SER A 49 -9.92 4.75 -3.94
N LEU A 50 -9.37 3.87 -4.79
CA LEU A 50 -10.11 2.69 -5.26
C LEU A 50 -10.44 1.77 -4.10
N ILE A 51 -9.45 1.52 -3.26
CA ILE A 51 -9.60 0.73 -2.05
C ILE A 51 -8.55 1.15 -1.04
N THR A 52 -8.92 1.08 0.23
CA THR A 52 -7.99 1.13 1.35
C THR A 52 -8.16 -0.14 2.18
N ILE A 53 -7.08 -0.69 2.66
CA ILE A 53 -7.11 -1.82 3.59
C ILE A 53 -6.26 -1.50 4.80
N CYS A 54 -6.65 -2.02 5.94
CA CYS A 54 -5.92 -1.85 7.19
C CYS A 54 -5.71 -3.22 7.84
N ALA A 55 -4.50 -3.48 8.27
CA ALA A 55 -4.16 -4.67 9.04
C ALA A 55 -4.26 -4.36 10.52
N PHE A 56 -4.95 -5.20 11.25
CA PHE A 56 -5.16 -5.09 12.69
C PHE A 56 -4.53 -6.28 13.39
N GLN A 57 -3.88 -6.01 14.50
CA GLN A 57 -3.43 -7.02 15.46
C GLN A 57 -4.07 -6.67 16.79
N GLU A 58 -4.90 -7.58 17.33
CA GLU A 58 -5.64 -7.33 18.58
C GLU A 58 -6.40 -5.99 18.57
N GLU A 59 -7.11 -5.72 17.47
CA GLU A 59 -7.87 -4.49 17.25
C GLU A 59 -7.03 -3.22 17.10
N GLN A 60 -5.69 -3.33 17.11
CA GLN A 60 -4.79 -2.21 16.89
C GLN A 60 -4.35 -2.15 15.44
N PRO A 61 -4.45 -1.00 14.75
CA PRO A 61 -3.95 -0.87 13.39
C PRO A 61 -2.43 -0.96 13.38
N VAL A 62 -1.90 -1.89 12.60
CA VAL A 62 -0.45 -2.15 12.49
C VAL A 62 0.09 -1.98 11.09
N GLY A 63 -0.76 -1.80 10.11
CA GLY A 63 -0.35 -1.56 8.73
C GLY A 63 -1.53 -1.17 7.86
N MET A 64 -1.23 -0.70 6.67
CA MET A 64 -2.27 -0.33 5.70
C MET A 64 -1.71 -0.37 4.29
N ALA A 65 -2.61 -0.47 3.33
CA ALA A 65 -2.31 -0.22 1.93
C ALA A 65 -3.44 0.59 1.30
N ARG A 66 -3.08 1.37 0.30
CA ARG A 66 -4.03 2.23 -0.42
C ARG A 66 -3.73 2.17 -1.91
N MET A 67 -4.77 2.01 -2.71
CA MET A 67 -4.66 1.92 -4.16
C MET A 67 -5.48 3.01 -4.81
N VAL A 68 -4.91 3.63 -5.83
CA VAL A 68 -5.57 4.63 -6.68
C VAL A 68 -5.48 4.18 -8.14
N GLY A 69 -6.24 4.81 -9.02
CA GLY A 69 -6.22 4.52 -10.43
C GLY A 69 -7.63 4.48 -11.04
N ASP A 70 -7.70 4.12 -12.33
CA ASP A 70 -8.99 4.03 -13.02
C ASP A 70 -9.70 2.67 -12.82
N GLY A 71 -9.00 1.68 -12.30
CA GLY A 71 -9.55 0.35 -12.10
C GLY A 71 -9.78 -0.45 -13.38
N ALA A 72 -9.20 -0.02 -14.49
CA ALA A 72 -9.39 -0.64 -15.80
C ALA A 72 -8.06 -0.82 -16.54
N VAL A 73 -7.36 0.28 -16.79
CA VAL A 73 -6.06 0.29 -17.48
C VAL A 73 -4.92 0.25 -16.46
N ILE A 74 -5.09 0.94 -15.34
CA ILE A 74 -4.05 1.12 -14.34
C ILE A 74 -4.61 1.12 -12.93
N CYS A 75 -3.91 0.44 -12.04
CA CYS A 75 -4.02 0.59 -10.59
C CYS A 75 -2.62 0.88 -10.02
N TYR A 76 -2.56 1.74 -9.03
CA TYR A 76 -1.31 2.18 -8.41
C TYR A 76 -1.40 1.98 -6.89
N VAL A 77 -0.48 1.19 -6.35
CA VAL A 77 -0.34 1.05 -4.90
C VAL A 77 0.43 2.27 -4.39
N GLN A 78 -0.32 3.23 -3.86
CA GLN A 78 0.26 4.50 -3.41
C GLN A 78 0.93 4.38 -2.06
N ASP A 79 0.30 3.68 -1.13
CA ASP A 79 0.80 3.51 0.23
C ASP A 79 0.85 2.02 0.59
N LEU A 80 1.94 1.62 1.21
CA LEU A 80 2.08 0.32 1.88
C LEU A 80 2.91 0.57 3.14
N ILE A 81 2.27 0.52 4.28
CA ILE A 81 2.88 0.85 5.57
C ILE A 81 2.74 -0.33 6.52
N ILE A 82 3.84 -0.71 7.15
CA ILE A 82 3.87 -1.63 8.29
C ILE A 82 4.60 -0.89 9.41
N ILE A 83 4.00 -0.79 10.59
CA ILE A 83 4.67 -0.14 11.72
C ILE A 83 5.94 -0.90 12.10
N PRO A 84 6.99 -0.21 12.58
CA PRO A 84 8.28 -0.85 12.86
C PRO A 84 8.21 -2.05 13.79
N GLU A 85 7.32 -2.01 14.78
CA GLU A 85 7.20 -3.02 15.83
C GLU A 85 6.80 -4.41 15.31
N VAL A 86 6.16 -4.48 14.12
CA VAL A 86 5.68 -5.74 13.55
C VAL A 86 6.26 -6.03 12.17
N GLN A 87 7.27 -5.30 11.74
CA GLN A 87 7.98 -5.58 10.49
C GLN A 87 8.67 -6.95 10.57
N GLY A 88 8.83 -7.60 9.41
CA GLY A 88 9.46 -8.91 9.31
C GLY A 88 8.54 -10.09 9.65
N GLN A 89 7.25 -9.86 9.86
CA GLN A 89 6.27 -10.91 10.19
C GLN A 89 5.37 -11.32 9.02
N GLY A 90 5.64 -10.82 7.82
CA GLY A 90 4.88 -11.17 6.62
C GLY A 90 3.62 -10.34 6.39
N ILE A 91 3.36 -9.31 7.20
CA ILE A 91 2.15 -8.48 7.06
C ILE A 91 2.18 -7.70 5.74
N GLY A 92 3.34 -7.19 5.34
CA GLY A 92 3.50 -6.49 4.07
C GLY A 92 3.12 -7.36 2.87
N SER A 93 3.54 -8.63 2.89
CA SER A 93 3.15 -9.61 1.86
C SER A 93 1.66 -9.86 1.85
N MET A 94 1.03 -9.97 3.02
CA MET A 94 -0.43 -10.15 3.13
C MET A 94 -1.18 -8.98 2.50
N LEU A 95 -0.77 -7.75 2.81
CA LEU A 95 -1.39 -6.54 2.28
C LEU A 95 -1.20 -6.43 0.76
N LEU A 96 0.02 -6.67 0.28
CA LEU A 96 0.33 -6.59 -1.14
C LEU A 96 -0.42 -7.65 -1.95
N GLU A 97 -0.48 -8.88 -1.46
CA GLU A 97 -1.25 -9.94 -2.11
C GLU A 97 -2.76 -9.65 -2.12
N TYR A 98 -3.28 -9.04 -1.06
CA TYR A 98 -4.67 -8.59 -1.03
C TYR A 98 -4.93 -7.56 -2.15
N MET A 99 -4.04 -6.58 -2.30
CA MET A 99 -4.14 -5.56 -3.34
C MET A 99 -4.07 -6.17 -4.74
N LYS A 100 -3.18 -7.13 -4.95
CA LYS A 100 -3.06 -7.83 -6.23
C LYS A 100 -4.35 -8.61 -6.57
N ARG A 101 -4.91 -9.32 -5.60
CA ARG A 101 -6.18 -10.04 -5.82
C ARG A 101 -7.33 -9.09 -6.12
N TYR A 102 -7.38 -7.97 -5.41
CA TYR A 102 -8.40 -6.95 -5.68
C TYR A 102 -8.26 -6.39 -7.10
N ALA A 103 -7.06 -5.99 -7.50
CA ALA A 103 -6.79 -5.50 -8.84
C ALA A 103 -7.15 -6.55 -9.91
N GLN A 104 -6.78 -7.81 -9.67
CA GLN A 104 -7.11 -8.93 -10.55
C GLN A 104 -8.62 -9.08 -10.74
N SER A 105 -9.40 -8.83 -9.69
CA SER A 105 -10.87 -8.94 -9.76
C SER A 105 -11.52 -7.87 -10.63
N LEU A 106 -10.83 -6.78 -10.91
CA LEU A 106 -11.33 -5.67 -11.73
C LEU A 106 -11.08 -5.87 -13.23
N ILE A 107 -10.23 -6.82 -13.61
CA ILE A 107 -9.83 -7.02 -15.00
C ILE A 107 -10.98 -7.64 -15.79
N GLU A 108 -11.36 -6.97 -16.88
CA GLU A 108 -12.35 -7.50 -17.81
C GLU A 108 -11.76 -8.64 -18.67
N PRO A 109 -12.56 -9.66 -19.03
CA PRO A 109 -12.07 -10.76 -19.84
C PRO A 109 -11.40 -10.28 -21.15
N GLY A 110 -10.24 -10.86 -21.45
CA GLY A 110 -9.46 -10.52 -22.66
C GLY A 110 -8.63 -9.25 -22.55
N THR A 111 -8.61 -8.60 -21.39
CA THR A 111 -7.85 -7.35 -21.19
C THR A 111 -6.70 -7.55 -20.21
N GLN A 112 -5.85 -6.54 -20.12
CA GLN A 112 -4.70 -6.49 -19.23
C GLN A 112 -4.71 -5.15 -18.51
N MET A 113 -4.32 -5.16 -17.23
CA MET A 113 -4.19 -3.94 -16.43
C MET A 113 -2.79 -3.87 -15.85
N MET A 114 -2.20 -2.68 -15.83
CA MET A 114 -0.94 -2.47 -15.15
C MET A 114 -1.20 -2.17 -13.67
N LEU A 115 -0.53 -2.91 -12.78
CA LEU A 115 -0.43 -2.59 -11.36
C LEU A 115 0.98 -2.09 -11.11
N ASP A 116 1.12 -0.85 -10.67
CA ASP A 116 2.43 -0.24 -10.44
C ASP A 116 2.52 0.39 -9.05
N LEU A 117 3.75 0.75 -8.70
CA LEU A 117 4.06 1.41 -7.43
C LEU A 117 5.42 2.09 -7.54
N MET A 118 5.69 3.02 -6.62
CA MET A 118 7.02 3.57 -6.40
C MET A 118 7.65 2.83 -5.24
N CYS A 119 8.72 2.10 -5.52
CA CYS A 119 9.43 1.31 -4.51
C CYS A 119 10.32 2.20 -3.64
N ALA A 120 10.25 2.04 -2.33
CA ALA A 120 11.23 2.63 -1.44
C ALA A 120 12.60 2.03 -1.71
N LYS A 121 13.65 2.86 -1.68
CA LYS A 121 15.02 2.42 -1.94
C LYS A 121 15.41 1.23 -1.05
N GLY A 122 15.90 0.16 -1.67
CA GLY A 122 16.31 -1.05 -0.98
C GLY A 122 15.21 -2.10 -0.80
N ARG A 123 13.98 -1.83 -1.27
CA ARG A 123 12.86 -2.76 -1.15
C ARG A 123 12.53 -3.51 -2.45
N GLU A 124 13.36 -3.34 -3.48
CA GLU A 124 13.12 -3.92 -4.81
C GLU A 124 12.91 -5.44 -4.75
N SER A 125 13.76 -6.16 -3.98
CA SER A 125 13.65 -7.61 -3.89
C SER A 125 12.33 -8.08 -3.28
N PHE A 126 11.77 -7.32 -2.33
CA PHE A 126 10.46 -7.62 -1.75
C PHE A 126 9.37 -7.60 -2.83
N TYR A 127 9.35 -6.56 -3.66
CA TYR A 127 8.35 -6.44 -4.72
C TYR A 127 8.58 -7.42 -5.87
N GLU A 128 9.84 -7.70 -6.21
CA GLU A 128 10.18 -8.69 -7.25
C GLU A 128 9.66 -10.09 -6.90
N LYS A 129 9.71 -10.48 -5.62
CA LYS A 129 9.13 -11.73 -5.15
C LYS A 129 7.61 -11.81 -5.39
N HIS A 130 6.95 -10.67 -5.48
CA HIS A 130 5.52 -10.57 -5.72
C HIS A 130 5.18 -10.30 -7.18
N GLY A 131 6.13 -10.49 -8.11
CA GLY A 131 5.91 -10.40 -9.54
C GLY A 131 6.09 -9.02 -10.16
N PHE A 132 6.59 -8.06 -9.41
CA PHE A 132 6.87 -6.73 -9.94
C PHE A 132 8.23 -6.69 -10.64
N ILE A 133 8.33 -5.88 -11.68
CA ILE A 133 9.54 -5.66 -12.45
C ILE A 133 10.02 -4.24 -12.20
N ALA A 134 11.28 -4.09 -11.75
CA ALA A 134 11.86 -2.76 -11.54
C ALA A 134 12.22 -2.11 -12.89
N ARG A 135 11.90 -0.83 -13.03
CA ARG A 135 12.31 -0.03 -14.19
C ARG A 135 13.51 0.84 -13.84
N PRO A 136 14.40 1.17 -14.80
CA PRO A 136 14.30 0.88 -16.23
C PRO A 136 14.67 -0.56 -16.57
N THR A 137 14.15 -1.03 -17.71
CA THR A 137 14.56 -2.29 -18.34
C THR A 137 15.18 -1.97 -19.71
N GLU A 138 15.55 -2.98 -20.48
CA GLU A 138 16.04 -2.77 -21.84
C GLU A 138 15.06 -1.97 -22.71
N ASN A 139 13.75 -2.23 -22.53
CA ASN A 139 12.71 -1.64 -23.36
C ASN A 139 11.83 -0.60 -22.66
N LEU A 140 11.96 -0.47 -21.35
CA LEU A 140 11.12 0.42 -20.55
C LEU A 140 11.98 1.43 -19.78
N GLY A 141 11.67 2.72 -19.95
CA GLY A 141 12.32 3.79 -19.18
C GLY A 141 11.93 3.80 -17.71
N PRO A 142 12.60 4.59 -16.88
CA PRO A 142 12.28 4.70 -15.46
C PRO A 142 10.96 5.44 -15.21
N GLY A 143 10.35 5.20 -14.05
CA GLY A 143 9.33 6.08 -13.52
C GLY A 143 9.92 7.45 -13.23
N MET A 144 9.09 8.50 -13.32
CA MET A 144 9.53 9.89 -13.10
C MET A 144 8.55 10.59 -12.18
N ILE A 145 9.04 11.48 -11.32
CA ILE A 145 8.21 12.22 -10.37
C ILE A 145 8.45 13.73 -10.48
N CYS A 146 7.43 14.50 -10.15
CA CYS A 146 7.50 15.94 -10.02
C CYS A 146 6.62 16.34 -8.82
N TYR A 147 7.18 17.07 -7.87
CA TYR A 147 6.42 17.57 -6.72
C TYR A 147 5.87 18.94 -7.04
N LEU A 148 4.55 19.06 -7.01
CA LEU A 148 3.86 20.33 -7.22
C LEU A 148 3.57 20.97 -5.86
N LYS A 149 3.80 22.26 -5.77
CA LYS A 149 3.53 23.05 -4.58
C LYS A 149 2.55 24.16 -4.91
N GLU A 150 1.88 24.65 -3.88
CA GLU A 150 1.05 25.84 -4.01
C GLU A 150 1.84 26.98 -4.64
N LYS A 151 1.21 27.69 -5.58
CA LYS A 151 1.83 28.88 -6.17
C LYS A 151 1.98 29.96 -5.11
N GLN A 152 3.20 30.47 -4.95
CA GLN A 152 3.42 31.66 -4.13
C GLN A 152 2.93 32.88 -4.90
N GLU A 153 2.04 33.67 -4.28
CA GLU A 153 1.71 35.00 -4.75
C GLU A 153 2.95 35.91 -4.54
N GLY A 154 3.58 36.28 -5.64
CA GLY A 154 4.77 37.12 -5.55
C GLY A 154 4.69 38.35 -6.36
#